data_c826fb7368e087a8e473db4ed03565b2
#
_entry.id   c826fb7368e087a8e473db4ed03565b2
#
_cell.length_a   1.000
_cell.length_b   1.000
_cell.length_c   1.000
_cell.angle_alpha   90.00
_cell.angle_beta   90.00
_cell.angle_gamma   90.00
#
_symmetry.space_group_name_H-M   'P 1'
#
loop_
_entity.id
_entity.type
_entity.pdbx_description
1 polymer ?
#
loop_
_entity_poly.entity_id
_entity_poly.type
_entity_poly.pdbx_seq_one_letter_code
_entity_poly.pdbx_strand_id
1 'polypeptide(L)'
;MLSTSIPTGQIGALQSVVERNRPFQPIQWKLPEGVKIAVAQSGAFRETPDGSNEFALQLGSVYRFKIFGVATYPGQALYPTLEIIGKLNPPEGKLWEFPVEIEVPMRDIALALRGNFVTRVVFVENSENAASVDASDSNENLVFDVPQGIDPVVAAGLRGRALAILRIGSREPDGEPNATDPFFFGLPTVVFRPSNGDVAPAKEDVSPVPEVSVVADEFEVQSSDENEAVVPAAQSVQEMVDELVAPKE
;
A
#
# COMPACT_ATOMS: atom_id res chain seq x y z
N MET A 1 3.45 16.08 5.27
CA MET A 1 2.94 15.19 6.32
C MET A 1 1.94 14.23 5.66
N LEU A 2 2.06 12.92 5.88
CA LEU A 2 1.09 11.94 5.35
C LEU A 2 -0.20 12.01 6.17
N SER A 3 -1.36 11.77 5.53
CA SER A 3 -2.68 11.87 6.17
C SER A 3 -3.64 10.82 5.61
N THR A 4 -4.56 10.29 6.43
CA THR A 4 -5.63 9.39 5.99
C THR A 4 -6.71 10.10 5.18
N SER A 5 -6.76 11.43 5.17
CA SER A 5 -7.62 12.22 4.28
C SER A 5 -7.18 12.14 2.81
N ILE A 6 -5.94 11.71 2.56
CA ILE A 6 -5.44 11.43 1.22
C ILE A 6 -6.16 10.19 0.68
N PRO A 7 -6.71 10.23 -0.54
CA PRO A 7 -7.36 9.08 -1.16
C PRO A 7 -6.47 7.83 -1.16
N THR A 8 -7.11 6.67 -1.01
CA THR A 8 -6.43 5.37 -1.01
C THR A 8 -5.56 5.19 -2.26
N GLY A 9 -4.30 4.81 -2.08
CA GLY A 9 -3.31 4.60 -3.14
C GLY A 9 -2.46 5.82 -3.48
N GLN A 10 -2.82 7.02 -3.07
CA GLN A 10 -2.00 8.21 -3.36
C GLN A 10 -0.74 8.28 -2.49
N ILE A 11 -0.81 7.83 -1.24
CA ILE A 11 0.37 7.80 -0.36
C ILE A 11 1.41 6.83 -0.94
N GLY A 12 0.98 5.64 -1.34
CA GLY A 12 1.82 4.65 -1.97
C GLY A 12 2.41 5.13 -3.31
N ALA A 13 1.62 5.84 -4.11
CA ALA A 13 2.09 6.42 -5.38
C ALA A 13 3.21 7.44 -5.16
N LEU A 14 3.07 8.33 -4.18
CA LEU A 14 4.12 9.31 -3.83
C LEU A 14 5.43 8.64 -3.40
N GLN A 15 5.35 7.55 -2.64
CA GLN A 15 6.53 6.81 -2.19
C GLN A 15 7.16 5.98 -3.31
N SER A 16 6.37 5.45 -4.23
CA SER A 16 6.86 4.65 -5.35
C SER A 16 7.67 5.45 -6.38
N VAL A 17 7.52 6.77 -6.42
CA VAL A 17 8.36 7.66 -7.25
C VAL A 17 9.81 7.69 -6.75
N VAL A 18 10.02 7.49 -5.46
CA VAL A 18 11.36 7.51 -4.84
C VAL A 18 12.08 6.17 -4.98
N GLU A 19 11.36 5.06 -4.99
CA GLU A 19 11.95 3.71 -5.14
C GLU A 19 11.67 3.13 -6.54
N ARG A 20 12.66 3.17 -7.43
CA ARG A 20 12.57 2.57 -8.79
C ARG A 20 12.31 1.08 -8.78
N ASN A 21 12.70 0.40 -7.71
CA ASN A 21 12.42 -1.02 -7.48
C ASN A 21 11.41 -1.10 -6.32
N ARG A 22 10.19 -1.55 -6.60
CA ARG A 22 9.13 -1.71 -5.59
C ARG A 22 9.32 -3.05 -4.85
N PRO A 23 10.02 -3.05 -3.70
CA PRO A 23 10.25 -4.29 -2.96
C PRO A 23 8.95 -4.85 -2.42
N PHE A 24 8.96 -6.14 -2.14
CA PHE A 24 7.88 -6.80 -1.45
C PHE A 24 8.10 -6.75 0.06
N GLN A 25 7.01 -6.56 0.81
CA GLN A 25 6.96 -6.68 2.26
C GLN A 25 6.02 -7.83 2.62
N PRO A 26 6.51 -8.90 3.29
CA PRO A 26 5.64 -9.91 3.87
C PRO A 26 4.76 -9.32 4.95
N ILE A 27 3.51 -9.75 4.93
CA ILE A 27 2.50 -9.45 5.96
C ILE A 27 1.92 -10.74 6.46
N GLN A 28 1.52 -10.77 7.72
CA GLN A 28 0.77 -11.85 8.34
C GLN A 28 -0.51 -11.30 8.94
N TRP A 29 -1.65 -11.85 8.54
CA TRP A 29 -2.93 -11.48 9.13
C TRP A 29 -3.17 -12.26 10.42
N LYS A 30 -3.47 -11.52 11.49
CA LYS A 30 -3.94 -12.05 12.77
C LYS A 30 -5.45 -11.83 12.86
N LEU A 31 -6.20 -12.89 12.69
CA LEU A 31 -7.67 -12.89 12.66
C LEU A 31 -8.23 -13.69 13.81
N PRO A 32 -9.46 -13.41 14.25
CA PRO A 32 -10.17 -14.24 15.22
C PRO A 32 -10.34 -15.67 14.71
N GLU A 33 -10.49 -16.62 15.64
CA GLU A 33 -10.69 -18.03 15.32
C GLU A 33 -11.87 -18.24 14.34
N GLY A 34 -11.66 -19.07 13.32
CA GLY A 34 -12.64 -19.40 12.29
C GLY A 34 -12.84 -18.33 11.21
N VAL A 35 -12.32 -17.12 11.41
CA VAL A 35 -12.37 -16.07 10.38
C VAL A 35 -11.28 -16.30 9.34
N LYS A 36 -11.64 -16.19 8.08
CA LYS A 36 -10.77 -16.42 6.93
C LYS A 36 -10.51 -15.15 6.15
N ILE A 37 -9.38 -15.12 5.43
CA ILE A 37 -9.01 -14.04 4.54
C ILE A 37 -8.58 -14.56 3.18
N ALA A 38 -8.95 -13.83 2.14
CA ALA A 38 -8.50 -14.06 0.78
C ALA A 38 -8.09 -12.73 0.13
N VAL A 39 -7.10 -12.75 -0.74
CA VAL A 39 -6.64 -11.59 -1.51
C VAL A 39 -7.23 -11.62 -2.91
N ALA A 40 -7.61 -10.45 -3.43
CA ALA A 40 -8.03 -10.31 -4.82
C ALA A 40 -6.84 -10.45 -5.76
N GLN A 41 -6.87 -11.45 -6.64
CA GLN A 41 -5.81 -11.74 -7.59
C GLN A 41 -6.39 -12.42 -8.84
N SER A 42 -5.99 -11.96 -10.03
CA SER A 42 -6.26 -12.66 -11.31
C SER A 42 -7.70 -13.17 -11.48
N GLY A 43 -8.69 -12.34 -11.18
CA GLY A 43 -10.11 -12.67 -11.40
C GLY A 43 -10.77 -13.45 -10.27
N ALA A 44 -10.12 -13.69 -9.14
CA ALA A 44 -10.69 -14.39 -7.99
C ALA A 44 -10.13 -13.90 -6.66
N PHE A 45 -10.84 -14.21 -5.57
CA PHE A 45 -10.28 -14.10 -4.22
C PHE A 45 -9.58 -15.43 -3.86
N ARG A 46 -8.31 -15.34 -3.48
CA ARG A 46 -7.45 -16.51 -3.16
C ARG A 46 -7.01 -16.49 -1.71
N GLU A 47 -7.24 -17.60 -1.01
CA GLU A 47 -6.64 -17.88 0.30
C GLU A 47 -5.17 -18.31 0.10
N THR A 48 -4.35 -18.25 1.16
CA THR A 48 -3.00 -18.82 1.13
C THR A 48 -3.08 -20.36 1.00
N PRO A 49 -2.22 -20.96 0.18
CA PRO A 49 -2.27 -22.42 -0.04
C PRO A 49 -2.09 -23.25 1.24
N ASP A 50 -1.31 -22.75 2.18
CA ASP A 50 -0.97 -23.39 3.45
C ASP A 50 -1.85 -22.94 4.62
N GLY A 51 -2.79 -22.02 4.38
CA GLY A 51 -3.63 -21.44 5.43
C GLY A 51 -2.90 -20.51 6.41
N SER A 52 -1.64 -20.15 6.12
CA SER A 52 -0.82 -19.30 7.00
C SER A 52 -1.33 -17.88 7.13
N ASN A 53 -2.16 -17.41 6.20
CA ASN A 53 -2.58 -16.01 6.04
C ASN A 53 -1.39 -15.06 5.82
N GLU A 54 -0.31 -15.55 5.22
CA GLU A 54 0.89 -14.78 4.87
C GLU A 54 0.95 -14.45 3.39
N PHE A 55 1.22 -13.19 3.08
CA PHE A 55 1.34 -12.66 1.73
C PHE A 55 2.53 -11.70 1.66
N ALA A 56 3.31 -11.71 0.60
CA ALA A 56 4.24 -10.61 0.33
C ALA A 56 3.61 -9.64 -0.67
N LEU A 57 3.52 -8.38 -0.26
CA LEU A 57 2.83 -7.31 -0.96
C LEU A 57 3.82 -6.23 -1.37
N GLN A 58 3.64 -5.70 -2.57
CA GLN A 58 4.53 -4.71 -3.15
C GLN A 58 4.35 -3.34 -2.49
N LEU A 59 5.47 -2.70 -2.14
CA LEU A 59 5.48 -1.35 -1.60
C LEU A 59 4.81 -0.35 -2.56
N GLY A 60 4.04 0.57 -2.00
CA GLY A 60 3.34 1.59 -2.76
C GLY A 60 2.07 1.13 -3.46
N SER A 61 1.63 -0.11 -3.21
CA SER A 61 0.41 -0.67 -3.81
C SER A 61 -0.72 -0.79 -2.80
N VAL A 62 -1.95 -0.81 -3.32
CA VAL A 62 -3.18 -1.06 -2.54
C VAL A 62 -3.74 -2.41 -2.93
N TYR A 63 -4.07 -3.20 -1.95
CA TYR A 63 -4.63 -4.53 -2.11
C TYR A 63 -6.05 -4.61 -1.58
N ARG A 64 -6.92 -5.30 -2.31
CA ARG A 64 -8.26 -5.64 -1.84
C ARG A 64 -8.25 -7.06 -1.28
N PHE A 65 -8.78 -7.21 -0.07
CA PHE A 65 -8.98 -8.50 0.58
C PHE A 65 -10.46 -8.79 0.74
N LYS A 66 -10.79 -10.04 1.08
CA LYS A 66 -12.09 -10.50 1.51
C LYS A 66 -11.93 -11.19 2.86
N ILE A 67 -12.60 -10.68 3.89
CA ILE A 67 -12.70 -11.33 5.22
C ILE A 67 -14.07 -11.99 5.29
N PHE A 68 -14.13 -13.25 5.65
CA PHE A 68 -15.35 -14.05 5.67
C PHE A 68 -15.27 -15.19 6.71
N GLY A 69 -16.36 -15.97 6.86
CA GLY A 69 -16.39 -17.06 7.83
C GLY A 69 -16.64 -16.61 9.27
N VAL A 70 -17.17 -15.40 9.47
CA VAL A 70 -17.49 -14.88 10.81
C VAL A 70 -18.71 -15.61 11.35
N ALA A 71 -18.56 -16.45 12.38
CA ALA A 71 -19.61 -17.31 12.89
C ALA A 71 -20.87 -16.54 13.35
N THR A 72 -20.69 -15.36 13.94
CA THR A 72 -21.80 -14.50 14.41
C THR A 72 -22.51 -13.73 13.29
N TYR A 73 -21.95 -13.74 12.06
CA TYR A 73 -22.50 -13.06 10.87
C TYR A 73 -22.42 -14.00 9.65
N PRO A 74 -23.18 -15.10 9.66
CA PRO A 74 -23.10 -16.11 8.60
C PRO A 74 -23.47 -15.54 7.24
N GLY A 75 -22.67 -15.88 6.23
CA GLY A 75 -22.87 -15.43 4.84
C GLY A 75 -22.43 -13.98 4.54
N GLN A 76 -22.06 -13.20 5.56
CA GLN A 76 -21.54 -11.85 5.34
C GLN A 76 -20.02 -11.86 5.13
N ALA A 77 -19.54 -10.91 4.34
CA ALA A 77 -18.13 -10.70 4.09
C ALA A 77 -17.79 -9.21 4.14
N LEU A 78 -16.55 -8.91 4.46
CA LEU A 78 -15.98 -7.55 4.38
C LEU A 78 -14.89 -7.52 3.32
N TYR A 79 -14.74 -6.36 2.70
CA TYR A 79 -13.75 -6.17 1.65
C TYR A 79 -12.76 -5.05 2.00
N PRO A 80 -11.87 -5.27 2.99
CA PRO A 80 -10.89 -4.27 3.40
C PRO A 80 -9.87 -3.96 2.30
N THR A 81 -9.30 -2.75 2.38
CA THR A 81 -8.09 -2.39 1.64
C THR A 81 -6.90 -2.33 2.57
N LEU A 82 -5.75 -2.82 2.09
CA LEU A 82 -4.46 -2.64 2.72
C LEU A 82 -3.52 -1.91 1.77
N GLU A 83 -3.04 -0.75 2.18
CA GLU A 83 -2.05 0.06 1.46
C GLU A 83 -0.69 -0.10 2.15
N ILE A 84 0.32 -0.56 1.39
CA ILE A 84 1.67 -0.75 1.92
C ILE A 84 2.48 0.52 1.66
N ILE A 85 2.81 1.24 2.74
CA ILE A 85 3.49 2.54 2.69
C ILE A 85 4.90 2.51 3.27
N GLY A 86 5.33 1.38 3.80
CA GLY A 86 6.66 1.18 4.35
C GLY A 86 7.06 -0.28 4.34
N LYS A 87 8.33 -0.55 4.60
CA LYS A 87 8.88 -1.90 4.67
C LYS A 87 9.78 -2.06 5.88
N LEU A 88 9.95 -3.28 6.35
CA LEU A 88 11.04 -3.67 7.24
C LEU A 88 12.31 -3.89 6.42
N ASN A 89 13.46 -3.87 7.08
CA ASN A 89 14.75 -4.16 6.46
C ASN A 89 15.37 -5.38 7.16
N PRO A 90 14.85 -6.59 6.92
CA PRO A 90 15.40 -7.81 7.50
C PRO A 90 16.78 -8.13 6.91
N PRO A 91 17.58 -8.99 7.57
CA PRO A 91 18.81 -9.52 6.99
C PRO A 91 18.53 -10.20 5.64
N GLU A 92 19.55 -10.23 4.78
CA GLU A 92 19.44 -10.87 3.46
C GLU A 92 19.00 -12.34 3.60
N GLY A 93 18.07 -12.76 2.74
CA GLY A 93 17.50 -14.11 2.75
C GLY A 93 16.46 -14.39 3.82
N LYS A 94 16.22 -13.45 4.77
CA LYS A 94 15.31 -13.66 5.90
C LYS A 94 13.98 -12.88 5.79
N LEU A 95 13.61 -12.50 4.58
CA LEU A 95 12.45 -11.66 4.35
C LEU A 95 11.16 -12.22 4.99
N TRP A 96 10.92 -13.51 4.85
CA TRP A 96 9.73 -14.20 5.36
C TRP A 96 9.75 -14.49 6.87
N GLU A 97 10.90 -14.30 7.54
CA GLU A 97 11.00 -14.43 8.99
C GLU A 97 10.52 -13.17 9.74
N PHE A 98 10.34 -12.05 9.01
CA PHE A 98 9.94 -10.75 9.55
C PHE A 98 8.70 -10.19 8.85
N PRO A 99 7.55 -10.87 8.93
CA PRO A 99 6.30 -10.32 8.38
C PRO A 99 5.82 -9.14 9.24
N VAL A 100 5.15 -8.17 8.60
CA VAL A 100 4.39 -7.15 9.31
C VAL A 100 3.05 -7.77 9.73
N GLU A 101 2.75 -7.79 11.02
CA GLU A 101 1.49 -8.32 11.53
C GLU A 101 0.36 -7.31 11.34
N ILE A 102 -0.74 -7.78 10.75
CA ILE A 102 -1.97 -7.02 10.54
C ILE A 102 -3.07 -7.65 11.40
N GLU A 103 -3.29 -7.09 12.56
CA GLU A 103 -4.30 -7.56 13.47
C GLU A 103 -5.67 -6.96 13.17
N VAL A 104 -6.70 -7.82 13.05
CA VAL A 104 -8.10 -7.42 12.89
C VAL A 104 -8.94 -8.09 13.96
N PRO A 105 -9.14 -7.44 15.10
CA PRO A 105 -9.92 -8.01 16.19
C PRO A 105 -11.42 -8.08 15.83
N MET A 106 -12.16 -8.96 16.51
CA MET A 106 -13.60 -9.14 16.31
C MET A 106 -14.39 -7.82 16.47
N ARG A 107 -13.92 -6.92 17.33
CA ARG A 107 -14.52 -5.59 17.54
C ARG A 107 -14.59 -4.80 16.22
N ASP A 108 -13.52 -4.80 15.45
CA ASP A 108 -13.43 -4.04 14.21
C ASP A 108 -14.27 -4.66 13.10
N ILE A 109 -14.27 -6.00 13.02
CA ILE A 109 -15.13 -6.76 12.11
C ILE A 109 -16.59 -6.44 12.39
N ALA A 110 -17.01 -6.50 13.66
CA ALA A 110 -18.38 -6.21 14.07
C ALA A 110 -18.78 -4.75 13.79
N LEU A 111 -17.87 -3.78 13.99
CA LEU A 111 -18.12 -2.37 13.66
C LEU A 111 -18.33 -2.20 12.14
N ALA A 112 -17.45 -2.79 11.34
CA ALA A 112 -17.54 -2.69 9.88
C ALA A 112 -18.81 -3.36 9.33
N LEU A 113 -19.19 -4.52 9.84
CA LEU A 113 -20.43 -5.22 9.44
C LEU A 113 -21.70 -4.43 9.83
N ARG A 114 -21.62 -3.52 10.81
CA ARG A 114 -22.70 -2.59 11.17
C ARG A 114 -22.70 -1.31 10.33
N GLY A 115 -21.84 -1.22 9.31
CA GLY A 115 -21.76 -0.07 8.40
C GLY A 115 -20.79 1.04 8.85
N ASN A 116 -20.01 0.81 9.92
CA ASN A 116 -19.01 1.77 10.35
C ASN A 116 -17.72 1.63 9.51
N PHE A 117 -16.99 2.73 9.36
CA PHE A 117 -15.69 2.72 8.71
C PHE A 117 -14.58 2.66 9.76
N VAL A 118 -13.71 1.67 9.65
CA VAL A 118 -12.57 1.46 10.56
C VAL A 118 -11.28 1.71 9.80
N THR A 119 -10.40 2.54 10.36
CA THR A 119 -9.03 2.75 9.84
C THR A 119 -8.03 2.37 10.91
N ARG A 120 -7.03 1.55 10.52
CA ARG A 120 -5.88 1.20 11.34
C ARG A 120 -4.60 1.55 10.61
N VAL A 121 -3.62 2.06 11.34
CA VAL A 121 -2.27 2.30 10.83
C VAL A 121 -1.31 1.40 11.60
N VAL A 122 -0.64 0.54 10.86
CA VAL A 122 0.43 -0.31 11.41
C VAL A 122 1.74 0.46 11.30
N PHE A 123 2.49 0.52 12.39
CA PHE A 123 3.75 1.27 12.45
C PHE A 123 4.78 0.54 13.31
N VAL A 124 6.05 0.85 13.07
CA VAL A 124 7.18 0.43 13.91
C VAL A 124 7.55 1.59 14.80
N GLU A 125 7.62 1.37 16.11
CA GLU A 125 8.02 2.38 17.05
C GLU A 125 9.49 2.79 16.88
N ASN A 126 9.79 4.04 17.16
CA ASN A 126 11.16 4.51 17.29
C ASN A 126 11.74 3.97 18.60
N SER A 127 12.97 3.49 18.54
CA SER A 127 13.68 2.97 19.73
C SER A 127 13.79 3.99 20.89
N GLU A 128 13.75 5.29 20.59
CA GLU A 128 13.78 6.37 21.58
C GLU A 128 12.46 6.56 22.33
N ASN A 129 11.34 6.16 21.71
CA ASN A 129 9.97 6.34 22.20
C ASN A 129 9.30 5.01 22.53
N ALA A 130 10.00 3.89 22.33
CA ALA A 130 9.45 2.57 22.58
C ALA A 130 9.13 2.43 24.08
N ALA A 131 7.87 2.10 24.37
CA ALA A 131 7.48 1.80 25.74
C ALA A 131 8.17 0.51 26.18
N SER A 132 8.67 0.49 27.44
CA SER A 132 9.09 -0.76 28.08
C SER A 132 7.87 -1.66 28.21
N VAL A 133 7.79 -2.72 27.39
CA VAL A 133 6.79 -3.75 27.55
C VAL A 133 7.36 -4.75 28.56
N ASP A 134 6.66 -4.98 29.67
CA ASP A 134 7.00 -6.05 30.59
C ASP A 134 6.96 -7.38 29.86
N ALA A 135 7.95 -8.25 30.11
CA ALA A 135 8.11 -9.52 29.41
C ALA A 135 6.91 -10.48 29.58
N SER A 136 5.98 -10.19 30.49
CA SER A 136 4.72 -10.91 30.69
C SER A 136 3.65 -10.56 29.67
N ASP A 137 3.70 -9.36 29.04
CA ASP A 137 2.70 -8.87 28.10
C ASP A 137 3.20 -8.93 26.63
N SER A 138 4.27 -9.66 26.39
CA SER A 138 5.05 -9.68 25.15
C SER A 138 4.32 -10.22 23.92
N ASN A 139 3.05 -10.56 24.00
CA ASN A 139 2.29 -11.14 22.89
C ASN A 139 1.10 -10.29 22.42
N GLU A 140 0.88 -9.12 23.00
CA GLU A 140 -0.19 -8.21 22.57
C GLU A 140 0.43 -7.04 21.80
N ASN A 141 0.06 -6.89 20.53
CA ASN A 141 0.37 -5.70 19.78
C ASN A 141 -0.25 -4.48 20.48
N LEU A 142 0.57 -3.49 20.81
CA LEU A 142 0.10 -2.26 21.44
C LEU A 142 -0.84 -1.52 20.49
N VAL A 143 -2.10 -1.45 20.84
CA VAL A 143 -3.14 -0.75 20.09
C VAL A 143 -3.44 0.58 20.77
N PHE A 144 -3.32 1.68 20.02
CA PHE A 144 -3.66 3.02 20.48
C PHE A 144 -4.92 3.50 19.77
N ASP A 145 -5.97 3.80 20.52
CA ASP A 145 -7.14 4.46 19.97
C ASP A 145 -6.83 5.95 19.75
N VAL A 146 -7.06 6.43 18.54
CA VAL A 146 -6.82 7.81 18.15
C VAL A 146 -8.10 8.62 18.38
N PRO A 147 -8.07 9.75 19.11
CA PRO A 147 -9.23 10.60 19.33
C PRO A 147 -9.84 11.08 18.01
N GLN A 148 -11.16 11.30 18.03
CA GLN A 148 -11.88 11.85 16.88
C GLN A 148 -11.29 13.21 16.45
N GLY A 149 -11.08 13.38 15.16
CA GLY A 149 -10.48 14.61 14.59
C GLY A 149 -8.96 14.57 14.47
N ILE A 150 -8.28 13.56 15.02
CA ILE A 150 -6.85 13.34 14.80
C ILE A 150 -6.66 12.30 13.70
N ASP A 151 -5.77 12.60 12.76
CA ASP A 151 -5.44 11.67 11.68
C ASP A 151 -4.58 10.51 12.20
N PRO A 152 -4.99 9.23 12.03
CA PRO A 152 -4.25 8.06 12.50
C PRO A 152 -2.84 7.94 11.93
N VAL A 153 -2.60 8.38 10.68
CA VAL A 153 -1.26 8.34 10.06
C VAL A 153 -0.34 9.36 10.72
N VAL A 154 -0.87 10.55 11.02
CA VAL A 154 -0.13 11.58 11.76
C VAL A 154 0.21 11.09 13.17
N ALA A 155 -0.76 10.49 13.86
CA ALA A 155 -0.57 9.93 15.20
C ALA A 155 0.49 8.82 15.21
N ALA A 156 0.48 7.92 14.23
CA ALA A 156 1.51 6.89 14.05
C ALA A 156 2.88 7.49 13.76
N GLY A 157 2.96 8.53 12.91
CA GLY A 157 4.20 9.22 12.57
C GLY A 157 4.89 9.90 13.76
N LEU A 158 4.13 10.30 14.78
CA LEU A 158 4.69 10.85 16.03
C LEU A 158 5.32 9.77 16.93
N ARG A 159 4.90 8.51 16.78
CA ARG A 159 5.40 7.37 17.58
C ARG A 159 6.47 6.57 16.86
N GLY A 160 6.43 6.58 15.53
CA GLY A 160 7.34 5.76 14.76
C GLY A 160 7.14 5.91 13.26
N ARG A 161 7.47 4.87 12.52
CA ARG A 161 7.38 4.83 11.06
C ARG A 161 6.18 3.98 10.63
N ALA A 162 5.20 4.59 9.97
CA ALA A 162 4.05 3.88 9.43
C ALA A 162 4.47 2.91 8.31
N LEU A 163 3.93 1.70 8.32
CA LEU A 163 4.21 0.62 7.38
C LEU A 163 3.02 0.30 6.49
N ALA A 164 1.81 0.29 7.07
CA ALA A 164 0.61 -0.05 6.32
C ALA A 164 -0.61 0.71 6.84
N ILE A 165 -1.58 0.92 5.95
CA ILE A 165 -2.88 1.51 6.29
C ILE A 165 -3.96 0.50 5.89
N LEU A 166 -4.66 -0.01 6.90
CA LEU A 166 -5.82 -0.87 6.74
C LEU A 166 -7.10 -0.03 6.84
N ARG A 167 -7.99 -0.18 5.86
CA ARG A 167 -9.32 0.44 5.86
C ARG A 167 -10.37 -0.63 5.67
N ILE A 168 -11.32 -0.70 6.59
CA ILE A 168 -12.41 -1.68 6.58
C ILE A 168 -13.72 -0.91 6.50
N GLY A 169 -14.54 -1.22 5.52
CA GLY A 169 -15.88 -0.68 5.35
C GLY A 169 -16.85 -1.76 4.87
N SER A 170 -18.11 -1.40 4.71
CA SER A 170 -19.19 -2.32 4.30
C SER A 170 -19.44 -2.34 2.79
N ARG A 171 -18.61 -1.68 1.98
CA ARG A 171 -18.78 -1.68 0.52
C ARG A 171 -18.40 -3.04 -0.04
N GLU A 172 -19.30 -3.62 -0.82
CA GLU A 172 -19.11 -4.88 -1.54
C GLU A 172 -18.74 -4.62 -3.01
N PRO A 173 -18.04 -5.55 -3.68
CA PRO A 173 -17.81 -5.48 -5.12
C PRO A 173 -19.07 -5.85 -5.89
N ASP A 174 -19.24 -5.29 -7.08
CA ASP A 174 -20.32 -5.61 -8.00
C ASP A 174 -20.08 -6.92 -8.80
N GLY A 175 -18.97 -7.62 -8.53
CA GLY A 175 -18.60 -8.84 -9.24
C GLY A 175 -17.26 -9.40 -8.81
N GLU A 176 -16.68 -10.26 -9.63
CA GLU A 176 -15.40 -10.89 -9.41
C GLU A 176 -14.23 -9.89 -9.60
N PRO A 177 -13.05 -10.15 -8.97
CA PRO A 177 -11.90 -9.29 -9.09
C PRO A 177 -11.50 -8.99 -10.54
N ASN A 178 -11.54 -7.72 -10.91
CA ASN A 178 -11.21 -7.22 -12.24
C ASN A 178 -10.24 -6.04 -12.15
N ALA A 179 -9.15 -6.08 -12.91
CA ALA A 179 -8.13 -5.03 -12.91
C ALA A 179 -8.64 -3.68 -13.44
N THR A 180 -9.70 -3.66 -14.24
CA THR A 180 -10.31 -2.44 -14.77
C THR A 180 -11.31 -1.80 -13.81
N ASP A 181 -11.79 -2.55 -12.80
CA ASP A 181 -12.67 -2.01 -11.77
C ASP A 181 -11.85 -1.27 -10.70
N PRO A 182 -12.10 0.04 -10.50
CA PRO A 182 -11.40 0.84 -9.49
C PRO A 182 -11.51 0.29 -8.06
N PHE A 183 -12.52 -0.54 -7.78
CA PHE A 183 -12.68 -1.20 -6.49
C PHE A 183 -11.48 -2.10 -6.14
N PHE A 184 -10.84 -2.71 -7.13
CA PHE A 184 -9.74 -3.66 -6.94
C PHE A 184 -8.34 -3.06 -7.10
N PHE A 185 -8.20 -1.77 -7.36
CA PHE A 185 -6.92 -1.06 -7.46
C PHE A 185 -5.93 -1.67 -8.46
N GLY A 186 -6.43 -2.24 -9.56
CA GLY A 186 -5.59 -2.79 -10.63
C GLY A 186 -4.99 -4.17 -10.35
N LEU A 187 -5.39 -4.84 -9.26
CA LEU A 187 -4.92 -6.18 -8.86
C LEU A 187 -3.38 -6.29 -8.86
N PRO A 188 -2.67 -5.56 -7.99
CA PRO A 188 -1.21 -5.60 -7.95
C PRO A 188 -0.71 -7.00 -7.57
N THR A 189 0.53 -7.30 -7.95
CA THR A 189 1.15 -8.61 -7.75
C THR A 189 1.20 -8.99 -6.27
N VAL A 190 0.76 -10.21 -5.97
CA VAL A 190 0.83 -10.85 -4.65
C VAL A 190 1.75 -12.05 -4.74
N VAL A 191 2.65 -12.22 -3.79
CA VAL A 191 3.50 -13.40 -3.67
C VAL A 191 3.09 -14.17 -2.42
N PHE A 192 2.79 -15.45 -2.58
CA PHE A 192 2.54 -16.36 -1.46
C PHE A 192 3.87 -16.87 -0.90
N ARG A 193 3.88 -17.20 0.39
CA ARG A 193 5.08 -17.80 1.00
C ARG A 193 5.41 -19.11 0.27
N PRO A 194 6.67 -19.31 -0.17
CA PRO A 194 7.08 -20.58 -0.77
C PRO A 194 6.90 -21.72 0.24
N SER A 195 6.29 -22.82 -0.19
CA SER A 195 6.25 -24.04 0.61
C SER A 195 7.67 -24.53 0.84
N ASN A 196 7.97 -25.13 2.01
CA ASN A 196 9.28 -25.74 2.28
C ASN A 196 9.58 -26.84 1.27
N GLY A 197 10.24 -26.49 0.15
CA GLY A 197 10.52 -27.35 -0.99
C GLY A 197 10.63 -26.59 -2.31
N ASP A 198 10.01 -25.44 -2.42
CA ASP A 198 10.18 -24.58 -3.59
C ASP A 198 11.37 -23.65 -3.37
N VAL A 199 12.42 -23.87 -4.12
CA VAL A 199 13.56 -22.96 -4.26
C VAL A 199 13.02 -21.59 -4.61
N ALA A 200 13.50 -20.56 -3.91
CA ALA A 200 13.20 -19.15 -4.22
C ALA A 200 13.25 -18.95 -5.75
N PRO A 201 12.30 -18.15 -6.33
CA PRO A 201 12.36 -17.87 -7.75
C PRO A 201 13.75 -17.31 -8.04
N ALA A 202 14.48 -18.02 -8.88
CA ALA A 202 15.75 -17.59 -9.42
C ALA A 202 15.54 -16.15 -9.92
N LYS A 203 16.52 -15.27 -9.66
CA LYS A 203 16.60 -13.97 -10.31
C LYS A 203 16.22 -14.20 -11.76
N GLU A 204 15.11 -13.61 -12.21
CA GLU A 204 14.84 -13.58 -13.65
C GLU A 204 16.07 -12.94 -14.28
N ASP A 205 16.78 -13.78 -14.98
CA ASP A 205 17.86 -13.38 -15.88
C ASP A 205 17.18 -12.50 -16.93
N VAL A 206 17.29 -11.19 -16.74
CA VAL A 206 16.82 -10.22 -17.74
C VAL A 206 17.73 -10.47 -18.93
N SER A 207 17.29 -11.34 -19.83
CA SER A 207 17.88 -11.49 -21.14
C SER A 207 18.05 -10.10 -21.74
N PRO A 208 19.22 -9.73 -22.22
CA PRO A 208 19.44 -8.41 -22.76
C PRO A 208 18.44 -8.21 -23.90
N VAL A 209 17.65 -7.14 -23.80
CA VAL A 209 16.80 -6.67 -24.88
C VAL A 209 17.69 -6.56 -26.11
N PRO A 210 17.34 -7.17 -27.26
CA PRO A 210 18.15 -7.03 -28.46
C PRO A 210 18.27 -5.54 -28.80
N GLU A 211 19.50 -5.06 -28.94
CA GLU A 211 19.81 -3.73 -29.44
C GLU A 211 19.11 -3.55 -30.78
N VAL A 212 18.07 -2.73 -30.78
CA VAL A 212 17.48 -2.23 -32.02
C VAL A 212 18.50 -1.27 -32.61
N SER A 213 19.26 -1.73 -33.59
CA SER A 213 20.09 -0.87 -34.40
C SER A 213 19.19 0.13 -35.12
N VAL A 214 19.22 1.37 -34.67
CA VAL A 214 18.61 2.50 -35.35
C VAL A 214 19.43 2.74 -36.61
N VAL A 215 18.91 2.32 -37.75
CA VAL A 215 19.41 2.76 -39.07
C VAL A 215 19.01 4.23 -39.18
N ALA A 216 19.99 5.10 -39.15
CA ALA A 216 19.78 6.52 -39.43
C ALA A 216 19.53 6.67 -40.94
N ASP A 217 18.26 6.83 -41.32
CA ASP A 217 17.91 7.36 -42.64
C ASP A 217 18.15 8.88 -42.61
N GLU A 218 19.06 9.32 -43.46
CA GLU A 218 19.31 10.74 -43.78
C GLU A 218 18.04 11.34 -44.38
N PHE A 219 17.34 12.18 -43.64
CA PHE A 219 16.33 13.05 -44.17
C PHE A 219 16.98 14.38 -44.59
N GLU A 220 17.08 14.62 -45.91
CA GLU A 220 17.40 15.89 -46.50
C GLU A 220 16.37 16.96 -46.06
N VAL A 221 16.86 18.00 -45.38
CA VAL A 221 16.07 19.20 -45.08
C VAL A 221 16.05 20.11 -46.31
N GLN A 222 14.94 20.13 -47.00
CA GLN A 222 14.63 21.24 -47.93
C GLN A 222 14.11 22.42 -47.13
N SER A 223 14.88 23.50 -47.20
CA SER A 223 14.50 24.81 -46.70
C SER A 223 13.42 25.42 -47.58
N SER A 224 12.31 25.83 -47.00
CA SER A 224 11.42 26.84 -47.59
C SER A 224 11.00 27.84 -46.49
N ASP A 225 11.25 29.08 -46.79
CA ASP A 225 11.08 30.31 -46.04
C ASP A 225 9.62 30.61 -45.62
N GLU A 226 9.55 31.50 -44.62
CA GLU A 226 8.48 32.44 -44.27
C GLU A 226 7.23 31.91 -43.51
N ASN A 227 7.11 32.17 -42.22
CA ASN A 227 6.25 33.24 -41.70
C ASN A 227 6.38 33.47 -40.20
N GLU A 228 6.51 34.74 -39.82
CA GLU A 228 6.52 35.27 -38.47
C GLU A 228 5.22 34.99 -37.71
N ALA A 229 5.32 34.50 -36.45
CA ALA A 229 4.33 34.80 -35.45
C ALA A 229 4.99 34.83 -34.05
N VAL A 230 4.99 36.01 -33.49
CA VAL A 230 5.48 36.42 -32.18
C VAL A 230 4.69 35.70 -31.07
N VAL A 231 5.40 35.00 -30.16
CA VAL A 231 4.86 34.51 -28.94
C VAL A 231 5.45 35.31 -27.77
N PRO A 232 4.63 35.89 -26.86
CA PRO A 232 5.16 36.69 -25.75
C PRO A 232 5.76 35.79 -24.66
N ALA A 233 6.81 36.31 -24.04
CA ALA A 233 7.64 35.71 -23.02
C ALA A 233 6.87 35.21 -21.78
N ALA A 234 7.27 34.04 -21.31
CA ALA A 234 6.89 33.52 -20.03
C ALA A 234 7.41 34.42 -18.89
N GLN A 235 6.49 34.96 -18.07
CA GLN A 235 6.82 35.63 -16.83
C GLN A 235 7.31 34.57 -15.81
N SER A 236 8.41 34.88 -15.14
CA SER A 236 9.07 34.00 -14.23
C SER A 236 8.28 33.84 -12.92
N VAL A 237 8.29 32.64 -12.37
CA VAL A 237 7.64 32.24 -11.11
C VAL A 237 8.08 33.09 -9.90
N GLN A 238 9.14 33.87 -10.06
CA GLN A 238 9.70 34.73 -8.99
C GLN A 238 8.84 35.97 -8.70
N GLU A 239 8.07 36.45 -9.69
CA GLU A 239 7.21 37.63 -9.50
C GLU A 239 5.91 37.35 -8.74
N MET A 240 5.49 36.09 -8.65
CA MET A 240 4.29 35.68 -7.88
C MET A 240 4.55 35.51 -6.38
N VAL A 241 5.77 35.42 -5.95
CA VAL A 241 6.10 35.22 -4.52
C VAL A 241 6.18 36.54 -3.76
N ASP A 242 6.55 37.63 -4.43
CA ASP A 242 6.73 38.95 -3.79
C ASP A 242 5.41 39.69 -3.52
N GLU A 243 4.32 39.29 -4.16
CA GLU A 243 3.00 39.93 -3.94
C GLU A 243 2.24 39.39 -2.71
N LEU A 244 2.72 38.27 -2.11
CA LEU A 244 2.05 37.62 -0.97
C LEU A 244 2.60 38.01 0.42
N VAL A 245 3.62 38.88 0.48
CA VAL A 245 4.33 39.23 1.73
C VAL A 245 4.26 40.72 2.07
N ALA A 246 3.27 41.46 1.63
CA ALA A 246 3.06 42.84 2.08
C ALA A 246 2.21 42.88 3.38
N PRO A 247 2.71 43.43 4.50
CA PRO A 247 1.91 43.61 5.69
C PRO A 247 0.86 44.70 5.50
N LYS A 248 -0.38 44.41 5.86
CA LYS A 248 -1.43 45.42 5.96
C LYS A 248 -1.27 46.18 7.27
N GLU A 249 -1.06 47.47 7.16
CA GLU A 249 -1.30 48.45 8.25
C GLU A 249 -2.80 48.57 8.59
#